data_2055b17e1e92c67e0f268e4f5297bc59
#
_entry.id   2055b17e1e92c67e0f268e4f5297bc59
#
_cell.length_a   1.000
_cell.length_b   1.000
_cell.length_c   1.000
_cell.angle_alpha   90.00
_cell.angle_beta   90.00
_cell.angle_gamma   90.00
#
_symmetry.space_group_name_H-M   'P 1'
#
loop_
_entity.id
_entity.type
_entity.pdbx_description
1 polymer ?
#
loop_
_entity_poly.entity_id
_entity_poly.type
_entity_poly.pdbx_seq_one_letter_code
_entity_poly.pdbx_strand_id
1 'polypeptide(L)'
;MKEKLLSIIVPIYNAEADLKRCLDSLLAQTYQPLEIILIDDGSTDGSFDVCQAYAQSNASICCYHQPNGGVSSARNKGLSMAHGEIIGFCDADDWVDAAYYARMASLMQEHDAQMVFSGYEEFFEKSGASRLHHPAKSGLVDGYEALKQCVLPQRDGYFTSLWNKLFQREMLLDEAGKLFTFPLDVAVGEDETLLVQCCPKARRVFLCPEGGYHWLVRDGSACHSVRVTERAVSGITGKERCVAYGEAHHYPPELLQLMKARIFRENIHLLVMARYTEDKQVYRALRKRICAGLPAMLKMPQHSPQFKLRLLVLLCCLTLRV
;
A
#
# COMPACT_ATOMS: atom_id res chain seq x y z
N MET A 1 -14.03 -26.39 11.97
CA MET A 1 -14.43 -25.85 10.64
C MET A 1 -13.29 -26.12 9.66
N LYS A 2 -13.58 -26.29 8.37
CA LYS A 2 -12.52 -26.45 7.36
C LYS A 2 -11.79 -25.10 7.22
N GLU A 3 -10.47 -25.11 7.28
CA GLU A 3 -9.68 -23.90 7.04
C GLU A 3 -9.89 -23.40 5.62
N LYS A 4 -10.01 -22.08 5.46
CA LYS A 4 -10.24 -21.42 4.17
C LYS A 4 -8.94 -21.36 3.37
N LEU A 5 -9.00 -21.54 2.06
CA LEU A 5 -7.83 -21.35 1.20
C LEU A 5 -7.37 -19.88 1.25
N LEU A 6 -6.08 -19.67 1.52
CA LEU A 6 -5.42 -18.38 1.48
C LEU A 6 -4.61 -18.26 0.18
N SER A 7 -4.86 -17.23 -0.63
CA SER A 7 -4.03 -16.90 -1.79
C SER A 7 -3.12 -15.74 -1.46
N ILE A 8 -1.81 -15.92 -1.63
CA ILE A 8 -0.82 -14.84 -1.52
C ILE A 8 -0.34 -14.47 -2.91
N ILE A 9 -0.55 -13.21 -3.29
CA ILE A 9 -0.17 -12.65 -4.59
C ILE A 9 1.18 -11.94 -4.44
N VAL A 10 2.15 -12.34 -5.25
CA VAL A 10 3.51 -11.78 -5.25
C VAL A 10 3.80 -11.17 -6.63
N PRO A 11 3.73 -9.84 -6.79
CA PRO A 11 4.18 -9.17 -7.99
C PRO A 11 5.71 -9.12 -8.01
N ILE A 12 6.32 -9.48 -9.14
CA ILE A 12 7.78 -9.64 -9.26
C ILE A 12 8.27 -8.85 -10.47
N TYR A 13 9.29 -8.01 -10.27
CA TYR A 13 10.02 -7.35 -11.33
C TYR A 13 11.46 -7.07 -10.91
N ASN A 14 12.43 -7.74 -11.52
CA ASN A 14 13.86 -7.60 -11.24
C ASN A 14 14.18 -7.71 -9.73
N ALA A 15 13.79 -8.83 -9.12
CA ALA A 15 13.92 -9.10 -7.69
C ALA A 15 14.83 -10.32 -7.38
N GLU A 16 15.66 -10.77 -8.34
CA GLU A 16 16.47 -11.99 -8.24
C GLU A 16 17.23 -12.11 -6.91
N ALA A 17 17.78 -11.00 -6.42
CA ALA A 17 18.60 -10.98 -5.21
C ALA A 17 17.85 -11.35 -3.92
N ASP A 18 16.57 -11.01 -3.82
CA ASP A 18 15.77 -11.15 -2.60
C ASP A 18 14.68 -12.22 -2.71
N LEU A 19 14.29 -12.55 -3.93
CA LEU A 19 13.15 -13.41 -4.24
C LEU A 19 13.20 -14.76 -3.54
N LYS A 20 14.38 -15.36 -3.43
CA LYS A 20 14.56 -16.65 -2.74
C LYS A 20 14.16 -16.54 -1.26
N ARG A 21 14.60 -15.49 -0.55
CA ARG A 21 14.23 -15.24 0.86
C ARG A 21 12.72 -15.08 1.01
N CYS A 22 12.09 -14.31 0.12
CA CYS A 22 10.64 -14.14 0.08
C CYS A 22 9.93 -15.49 -0.06
N LEU A 23 10.26 -16.27 -1.09
CA LEU A 23 9.61 -17.55 -1.37
C LEU A 23 9.84 -18.60 -0.29
N ASP A 24 11.06 -18.70 0.26
CA ASP A 24 11.36 -19.59 1.38
C ASP A 24 10.49 -19.23 2.61
N SER A 25 10.31 -17.95 2.91
CA SER A 25 9.46 -17.49 4.02
C SER A 25 7.96 -17.81 3.83
N LEU A 26 7.49 -17.72 2.57
CA LEU A 26 6.11 -18.07 2.22
C LEU A 26 5.88 -19.58 2.26
N LEU A 27 6.86 -20.40 1.86
CA LEU A 27 6.78 -21.85 1.97
C LEU A 27 6.88 -22.35 3.41
N ALA A 28 7.54 -21.60 4.29
CA ALA A 28 7.65 -21.92 5.71
C ALA A 28 6.38 -21.62 6.52
N GLN A 29 5.33 -21.09 5.90
CA GLN A 29 4.10 -20.71 6.61
C GLN A 29 3.39 -21.92 7.21
N THR A 30 2.99 -21.77 8.48
CA THR A 30 2.27 -22.82 9.22
C THR A 30 0.77 -22.86 8.89
N TYR A 31 0.23 -21.84 8.20
CA TYR A 31 -1.16 -21.84 7.73
C TYR A 31 -1.34 -22.71 6.49
N GLN A 32 -2.37 -23.55 6.50
CA GLN A 32 -2.77 -24.38 5.36
C GLN A 32 -4.31 -24.46 5.30
N PRO A 33 -4.93 -24.50 4.10
CA PRO A 33 -4.31 -24.56 2.77
C PRO A 33 -3.85 -23.17 2.27
N LEU A 34 -2.72 -23.15 1.56
CA LEU A 34 -2.09 -21.94 1.03
C LEU A 34 -1.79 -22.12 -0.46
N GLU A 35 -2.12 -21.13 -1.30
CA GLU A 35 -1.61 -20.99 -2.66
C GLU A 35 -0.79 -19.69 -2.79
N ILE A 36 0.33 -19.76 -3.49
CA ILE A 36 1.24 -18.63 -3.75
C ILE A 36 1.24 -18.38 -5.24
N ILE A 37 0.87 -17.17 -5.64
CA ILE A 37 0.68 -16.76 -7.02
C ILE A 37 1.76 -15.77 -7.38
N LEU A 38 2.76 -16.23 -8.12
CA LEU A 38 3.89 -15.44 -8.58
C LEU A 38 3.56 -14.83 -9.94
N ILE A 39 3.60 -13.52 -10.04
CA ILE A 39 3.41 -12.80 -11.31
C ILE A 39 4.70 -12.09 -11.67
N ASP A 40 5.47 -12.68 -12.55
CA ASP A 40 6.64 -12.03 -13.12
C ASP A 40 6.20 -11.03 -14.20
N ASP A 41 6.44 -9.75 -13.93
CA ASP A 41 6.05 -8.61 -14.76
C ASP A 41 7.15 -8.22 -15.75
N GLY A 42 7.65 -9.21 -16.50
CA GLY A 42 8.63 -9.01 -17.55
C GLY A 42 10.02 -8.70 -17.01
N SER A 43 10.50 -9.42 -15.99
CA SER A 43 11.84 -9.29 -15.46
C SER A 43 12.90 -9.54 -16.51
N THR A 44 14.03 -8.81 -16.41
CA THR A 44 15.18 -8.91 -17.31
C THR A 44 16.42 -9.52 -16.63
N ASP A 45 16.30 -9.83 -15.34
CA ASP A 45 17.28 -10.59 -14.53
C ASP A 45 16.84 -12.06 -14.37
N GLY A 46 17.46 -12.81 -13.45
CA GLY A 46 17.14 -14.21 -13.18
C GLY A 46 15.83 -14.47 -12.40
N SER A 47 15.01 -13.43 -12.12
CA SER A 47 13.80 -13.57 -11.31
C SER A 47 12.82 -14.62 -11.85
N PHE A 48 12.59 -14.64 -13.16
CA PHE A 48 11.65 -15.58 -13.76
C PHE A 48 12.13 -17.04 -13.66
N ASP A 49 13.44 -17.28 -13.84
CA ASP A 49 14.03 -18.61 -13.69
C ASP A 49 13.87 -19.12 -12.25
N VAL A 50 14.08 -18.25 -11.26
CA VAL A 50 13.82 -18.56 -9.84
C VAL A 50 12.35 -18.93 -9.62
N CYS A 51 11.41 -18.14 -10.14
CA CYS A 51 9.97 -18.42 -10.02
C CYS A 51 9.60 -19.79 -10.60
N GLN A 52 10.11 -20.11 -11.78
CA GLN A 52 9.86 -21.40 -12.44
C GLN A 52 10.41 -22.58 -11.63
N ALA A 53 11.62 -22.46 -11.10
CA ALA A 53 12.24 -23.51 -10.29
C ALA A 53 11.41 -23.80 -9.02
N TYR A 54 10.93 -22.75 -8.34
CA TYR A 54 10.06 -22.91 -7.16
C TYR A 54 8.70 -23.50 -7.52
N ALA A 55 8.06 -23.07 -8.59
CA ALA A 55 6.77 -23.62 -9.04
C ALA A 55 6.87 -25.08 -9.47
N GLN A 56 7.97 -25.49 -10.10
CA GLN A 56 8.19 -26.91 -10.45
C GLN A 56 8.37 -27.82 -9.23
N SER A 57 8.91 -27.28 -8.15
CA SER A 57 9.23 -28.04 -6.93
C SER A 57 8.12 -28.01 -5.88
N ASN A 58 7.13 -27.12 -6.01
CA ASN A 58 6.13 -26.89 -4.98
C ASN A 58 4.72 -26.75 -5.59
N ALA A 59 3.83 -27.68 -5.31
CA ALA A 59 2.47 -27.71 -5.84
C ALA A 59 1.59 -26.54 -5.34
N SER A 60 1.97 -25.86 -4.27
CA SER A 60 1.28 -24.67 -3.75
C SER A 60 1.67 -23.37 -4.48
N ILE A 61 2.63 -23.40 -5.39
CA ILE A 61 3.11 -22.24 -6.14
C ILE A 61 2.65 -22.31 -7.59
N CYS A 62 2.00 -21.24 -8.05
CA CYS A 62 1.71 -21.00 -9.45
C CYS A 62 2.55 -19.80 -9.94
N CYS A 63 3.20 -19.94 -11.10
CA CYS A 63 4.02 -18.89 -11.70
C CYS A 63 3.46 -18.49 -13.06
N TYR A 64 3.31 -17.18 -13.27
CA TYR A 64 2.86 -16.58 -14.54
C TYR A 64 3.81 -15.48 -14.95
N HIS A 65 4.13 -15.45 -16.24
CA HIS A 65 4.93 -14.40 -16.85
C HIS A 65 4.06 -13.51 -17.74
N GLN A 66 4.31 -12.21 -17.73
CA GLN A 66 3.65 -11.24 -18.61
C GLN A 66 4.66 -10.17 -19.08
N PRO A 67 4.41 -9.49 -20.21
CA PRO A 67 5.14 -8.28 -20.54
C PRO A 67 4.99 -7.22 -19.46
N ASN A 68 6.06 -6.44 -19.19
CA ASN A 68 6.04 -5.44 -18.13
C ASN A 68 4.89 -4.44 -18.32
N GLY A 69 3.99 -4.44 -17.36
CA GLY A 69 2.82 -3.57 -17.27
C GLY A 69 2.74 -2.80 -15.95
N GLY A 70 3.75 -2.95 -15.09
CA GLY A 70 3.83 -2.35 -13.75
C GLY A 70 3.08 -3.15 -12.68
N VAL A 71 3.36 -2.82 -11.41
CA VAL A 71 2.86 -3.53 -10.23
C VAL A 71 1.34 -3.66 -10.21
N SER A 72 0.60 -2.63 -10.66
CA SER A 72 -0.87 -2.67 -10.81
C SER A 72 -1.32 -3.78 -11.76
N SER A 73 -0.64 -3.94 -12.91
CA SER A 73 -0.93 -4.99 -13.89
C SER A 73 -0.67 -6.38 -13.29
N ALA A 74 0.47 -6.56 -12.63
CA ALA A 74 0.82 -7.81 -11.97
C ALA A 74 -0.19 -8.19 -10.87
N ARG A 75 -0.57 -7.24 -9.99
CA ARG A 75 -1.57 -7.48 -8.95
C ARG A 75 -2.96 -7.78 -9.51
N ASN A 76 -3.39 -7.09 -10.58
CA ASN A 76 -4.65 -7.38 -11.28
C ASN A 76 -4.65 -8.81 -11.83
N LYS A 77 -3.56 -9.22 -12.46
CA LYS A 77 -3.40 -10.60 -12.96
C LYS A 77 -3.45 -11.60 -11.81
N GLY A 78 -2.70 -11.37 -10.73
CA GLY A 78 -2.69 -12.22 -9.54
C GLY A 78 -4.08 -12.37 -8.92
N LEU A 79 -4.83 -11.26 -8.74
CA LEU A 79 -6.21 -11.30 -8.26
C LEU A 79 -7.13 -12.14 -9.15
N SER A 80 -6.97 -12.05 -10.47
CA SER A 80 -7.79 -12.81 -11.42
C SER A 80 -7.49 -14.31 -11.38
N MET A 81 -6.31 -14.70 -10.91
CA MET A 81 -5.85 -16.10 -10.81
C MET A 81 -6.07 -16.72 -9.42
N ALA A 82 -6.34 -15.88 -8.41
CA ALA A 82 -6.52 -16.32 -7.03
C ALA A 82 -7.82 -17.11 -6.86
N HIS A 83 -7.76 -18.25 -6.15
CA HIS A 83 -8.90 -19.11 -5.84
C HIS A 83 -9.29 -19.04 -4.37
N GLY A 84 -8.44 -18.48 -3.51
CA GLY A 84 -8.63 -18.42 -2.06
C GLY A 84 -9.85 -17.60 -1.65
N GLU A 85 -10.46 -18.03 -0.56
CA GLU A 85 -11.50 -17.28 0.15
C GLU A 85 -10.91 -16.12 0.97
N ILE A 86 -9.59 -16.21 1.24
CA ILE A 86 -8.79 -15.16 1.88
C ILE A 86 -7.69 -14.75 0.90
N ILE A 87 -7.46 -13.45 0.77
CA ILE A 87 -6.45 -12.88 -0.14
C ILE A 87 -5.45 -12.06 0.67
N GLY A 88 -4.16 -12.27 0.39
CA GLY A 88 -3.05 -11.47 0.88
C GLY A 88 -2.11 -11.09 -0.26
N PHE A 89 -1.22 -10.16 0.03
CA PHE A 89 -0.15 -9.71 -0.87
C PHE A 89 1.19 -9.79 -0.15
N CYS A 90 2.26 -10.00 -0.91
CA CYS A 90 3.63 -9.92 -0.41
C CYS A 90 4.51 -9.32 -1.50
N ASP A 91 5.35 -8.36 -1.16
CA ASP A 91 6.29 -7.81 -2.12
C ASP A 91 7.51 -8.75 -2.24
N ALA A 92 8.10 -8.85 -3.44
CA ALA A 92 9.09 -9.87 -3.79
C ALA A 92 10.45 -9.70 -3.07
N ASP A 93 10.70 -8.54 -2.51
CA ASP A 93 11.91 -8.20 -1.75
C ASP A 93 11.73 -8.31 -0.21
N ASP A 94 10.52 -8.61 0.25
CA ASP A 94 10.16 -8.73 1.66
C ASP A 94 10.10 -10.19 2.12
N TRP A 95 9.87 -10.42 3.42
CA TRP A 95 9.66 -11.77 3.98
C TRP A 95 8.74 -11.73 5.19
N VAL A 96 8.26 -12.89 5.62
CA VAL A 96 7.31 -13.03 6.73
C VAL A 96 7.75 -14.13 7.72
N ASP A 97 7.38 -13.94 9.00
CA ASP A 97 7.56 -14.97 10.01
C ASP A 97 6.72 -16.22 9.71
N ALA A 98 7.19 -17.42 10.09
CA ALA A 98 6.53 -18.68 9.78
C ALA A 98 5.07 -18.78 10.28
N ALA A 99 4.70 -18.11 11.37
CA ALA A 99 3.35 -18.10 11.93
C ALA A 99 2.53 -16.85 11.52
N TYR A 100 3.05 -15.98 10.64
CA TYR A 100 2.42 -14.70 10.34
C TYR A 100 1.00 -14.85 9.79
N TYR A 101 0.81 -15.60 8.72
CA TYR A 101 -0.52 -15.78 8.12
C TYR A 101 -1.44 -16.64 8.98
N ALA A 102 -0.92 -17.60 9.74
CA ALA A 102 -1.72 -18.37 10.69
C ALA A 102 -2.32 -17.48 11.77
N ARG A 103 -1.53 -16.56 12.34
CA ARG A 103 -2.00 -15.59 13.32
C ARG A 103 -3.04 -14.66 12.72
N MET A 104 -2.79 -14.10 11.53
CA MET A 104 -3.72 -13.19 10.86
C MET A 104 -5.07 -13.86 10.54
N ALA A 105 -5.03 -15.11 10.05
CA ALA A 105 -6.23 -15.89 9.75
C ALA A 105 -7.00 -16.28 11.03
N SER A 106 -6.30 -16.60 12.12
CA SER A 106 -6.91 -16.86 13.43
C SER A 106 -7.67 -15.64 13.94
N LEU A 107 -7.03 -14.45 13.91
CA LEU A 107 -7.68 -13.20 14.28
C LEU A 107 -8.90 -12.88 13.40
N MET A 108 -8.83 -13.15 12.10
CA MET A 108 -9.96 -13.00 11.18
C MET A 108 -11.13 -13.89 11.62
N GLN A 109 -10.88 -15.14 11.97
CA GLN A 109 -11.88 -16.11 12.41
C GLN A 109 -12.43 -15.80 13.81
N GLU A 110 -11.56 -15.57 14.80
CA GLU A 110 -11.93 -15.31 16.20
C GLU A 110 -12.82 -14.09 16.35
N HIS A 111 -12.54 -13.07 15.55
CA HIS A 111 -13.25 -11.80 15.61
C HIS A 111 -14.33 -11.64 14.54
N ASP A 112 -14.60 -12.67 13.74
CA ASP A 112 -15.50 -12.60 12.58
C ASP A 112 -15.18 -11.36 11.72
N ALA A 113 -13.88 -11.10 11.51
CA ALA A 113 -13.40 -9.93 10.81
C ALA A 113 -13.32 -10.20 9.30
N GLN A 114 -13.77 -9.25 8.51
CA GLN A 114 -13.72 -9.33 7.05
C GLN A 114 -12.34 -8.92 6.51
N MET A 115 -11.60 -8.17 7.33
CA MET A 115 -10.23 -7.76 7.03
C MET A 115 -9.40 -7.75 8.33
N VAL A 116 -8.11 -8.04 8.22
CA VAL A 116 -7.15 -7.92 9.33
C VAL A 116 -5.96 -7.11 8.85
N PHE A 117 -5.56 -6.09 9.60
CA PHE A 117 -4.38 -5.28 9.36
C PHE A 117 -3.37 -5.53 10.46
N SER A 118 -2.10 -5.76 10.12
CA SER A 118 -1.03 -5.99 11.11
C SER A 118 -0.06 -4.81 11.21
N GLY A 119 0.66 -4.75 12.32
CA GLY A 119 1.93 -4.07 12.39
C GLY A 119 2.95 -4.72 11.45
N TYR A 120 4.12 -4.13 11.32
CA TYR A 120 5.20 -4.64 10.47
C TYR A 120 6.56 -4.17 11.00
N GLU A 121 7.62 -4.77 10.49
CA GLU A 121 8.99 -4.42 10.84
C GLU A 121 9.72 -3.83 9.63
N GLU A 122 10.31 -2.65 9.79
CA GLU A 122 11.29 -2.12 8.84
C GLU A 122 12.64 -2.77 9.12
N PHE A 123 13.21 -3.42 8.15
CA PHE A 123 14.57 -3.95 8.22
C PHE A 123 15.50 -3.11 7.35
N PHE A 124 16.46 -2.44 7.97
CA PHE A 124 17.42 -1.57 7.31
C PHE A 124 18.64 -2.38 6.85
N GLU A 125 18.74 -2.66 5.55
CA GLU A 125 19.80 -3.50 4.98
C GLU A 125 21.21 -3.06 5.38
N LYS A 126 21.51 -1.76 5.32
CA LYS A 126 22.85 -1.24 5.63
C LYS A 126 23.30 -1.44 7.08
N SER A 127 22.39 -1.36 8.02
CA SER A 127 22.71 -1.42 9.45
C SER A 127 22.39 -2.77 10.09
N GLY A 128 21.59 -3.61 9.40
CA GLY A 128 21.02 -4.83 9.98
C GLY A 128 20.04 -4.56 11.13
N ALA A 129 19.66 -3.30 11.35
CA ALA A 129 18.71 -2.93 12.40
C ALA A 129 17.28 -3.15 11.93
N SER A 130 16.38 -3.49 12.86
CA SER A 130 14.95 -3.50 12.61
C SER A 130 14.21 -2.50 13.51
N ARG A 131 13.06 -2.04 13.02
CA ARG A 131 12.16 -1.17 13.78
C ARG A 131 10.74 -1.65 13.62
N LEU A 132 10.11 -2.07 14.70
CA LEU A 132 8.71 -2.46 14.73
C LEU A 132 7.82 -1.22 14.62
N HIS A 133 6.92 -1.24 13.65
CA HIS A 133 5.79 -0.33 13.54
C HIS A 133 4.54 -1.03 14.02
N HIS A 134 4.05 -0.58 15.16
CA HIS A 134 2.75 -1.00 15.67
C HIS A 134 1.86 0.21 15.80
N PRO A 135 0.66 0.15 15.23
CA PRO A 135 -0.28 1.26 15.29
C PRO A 135 -0.75 1.52 16.71
N ALA A 136 -1.06 2.78 17.01
CA ALA A 136 -1.56 3.17 18.32
C ALA A 136 -2.94 2.56 18.64
N LYS A 137 -3.76 2.29 17.62
CA LYS A 137 -5.09 1.70 17.75
C LYS A 137 -5.05 0.22 17.43
N SER A 138 -5.64 -0.60 18.29
CA SER A 138 -5.79 -2.05 18.10
C SER A 138 -7.22 -2.49 18.39
N GLY A 139 -7.59 -3.70 17.92
CA GLY A 139 -8.90 -4.30 18.12
C GLY A 139 -9.87 -4.09 16.96
N LEU A 140 -11.15 -4.39 17.20
CA LEU A 140 -12.20 -4.29 16.19
C LEU A 140 -12.60 -2.86 15.92
N VAL A 141 -12.70 -2.53 14.62
CA VAL A 141 -13.21 -1.25 14.11
C VAL A 141 -14.10 -1.51 12.90
N ASP A 142 -14.86 -0.50 12.46
CA ASP A 142 -15.52 -0.53 11.16
C ASP A 142 -14.54 -0.17 10.02
N GLY A 143 -14.96 -0.34 8.78
CA GLY A 143 -14.12 -0.11 7.61
C GLY A 143 -13.75 1.36 7.40
N TYR A 144 -14.59 2.32 7.80
CA TYR A 144 -14.25 3.75 7.72
C TYR A 144 -13.15 4.11 8.70
N GLU A 145 -13.24 3.60 9.95
CA GLU A 145 -12.17 3.82 10.92
C GLU A 145 -10.88 3.11 10.49
N ALA A 146 -10.96 1.89 9.93
CA ALA A 146 -9.80 1.19 9.38
C ALA A 146 -9.12 2.00 8.26
N LEU A 147 -9.89 2.54 7.31
CA LEU A 147 -9.37 3.41 6.26
C LEU A 147 -8.77 4.69 6.83
N LYS A 148 -9.42 5.28 7.83
CA LYS A 148 -8.89 6.45 8.55
C LYS A 148 -7.51 6.16 9.15
N GLN A 149 -7.32 4.99 9.78
CA GLN A 149 -6.02 4.58 10.31
C GLN A 149 -4.95 4.45 9.22
N CYS A 150 -5.31 4.07 7.99
CA CYS A 150 -4.38 4.02 6.87
C CYS A 150 -3.95 5.40 6.35
N VAL A 151 -4.84 6.41 6.41
CA VAL A 151 -4.56 7.75 5.86
C VAL A 151 -4.01 8.74 6.89
N LEU A 152 -3.97 8.37 8.17
CA LEU A 152 -3.32 9.15 9.22
C LEU A 152 -1.81 9.32 8.94
N PRO A 153 -1.15 10.35 9.53
CA PRO A 153 0.30 10.49 9.43
C PRO A 153 1.01 9.23 9.91
N GLN A 154 2.02 8.80 9.17
CA GLN A 154 2.68 7.48 9.25
C GLN A 154 3.26 7.07 10.61
N ARG A 155 3.47 7.98 11.56
CA ARG A 155 4.03 7.62 12.87
C ARG A 155 3.10 6.78 13.74
N ASP A 156 1.78 6.85 13.48
CA ASP A 156 0.76 6.31 14.39
C ASP A 156 -0.29 5.44 13.68
N GLY A 157 -0.16 5.19 12.35
CA GLY A 157 -1.17 4.54 11.54
C GLY A 157 -0.73 3.27 10.83
N TYR A 158 -1.72 2.50 10.36
CA TYR A 158 -1.51 1.42 9.40
C TYR A 158 -1.26 2.03 8.02
N PHE A 159 -0.20 1.61 7.33
CA PHE A 159 0.08 2.09 5.97
C PHE A 159 -1.04 1.76 4.99
N THR A 160 -1.09 2.49 3.89
CA THR A 160 -1.95 2.13 2.74
C THR A 160 -1.43 0.94 1.94
N SER A 161 -0.30 0.34 2.32
CA SER A 161 0.22 -0.90 1.74
C SER A 161 -0.75 -2.07 1.89
N LEU A 162 -0.67 -3.04 0.98
CA LEU A 162 -1.51 -4.24 1.01
C LEU A 162 -0.85 -5.43 1.70
N TRP A 163 0.47 -5.47 1.71
CA TRP A 163 1.25 -6.61 2.18
C TRP A 163 1.10 -6.94 3.68
N ASN A 164 0.67 -5.98 4.49
CA ASN A 164 0.36 -6.20 5.91
C ASN A 164 -1.13 -6.42 6.17
N LYS A 165 -1.88 -6.87 5.19
CA LYS A 165 -3.34 -7.04 5.28
C LYS A 165 -3.81 -8.36 4.73
N LEU A 166 -4.84 -8.93 5.37
CA LEU A 166 -5.64 -10.01 4.80
C LEU A 166 -7.07 -9.53 4.55
N PHE A 167 -7.64 -10.02 3.47
CA PHE A 167 -8.98 -9.67 2.99
C PHE A 167 -9.81 -10.93 2.82
N GLN A 168 -11.02 -10.99 3.33
CA GLN A 168 -11.99 -11.94 2.77
C GLN A 168 -12.24 -11.55 1.31
N ARG A 169 -12.23 -12.52 0.39
CA ARG A 169 -12.33 -12.27 -1.05
C ARG A 169 -13.50 -11.38 -1.45
N GLU A 170 -14.64 -11.52 -0.77
CA GLU A 170 -15.84 -10.70 -1.00
C GLU A 170 -15.61 -9.20 -0.80
N MET A 171 -14.62 -8.81 0.01
CA MET A 171 -14.25 -7.40 0.18
C MET A 171 -13.64 -6.79 -1.07
N LEU A 172 -13.06 -7.61 -1.92
CA LEU A 172 -12.39 -7.24 -3.16
C LEU A 172 -13.33 -7.26 -4.39
N LEU A 173 -14.61 -7.48 -4.18
CA LEU A 173 -15.64 -7.46 -5.24
C LEU A 173 -16.48 -6.19 -5.15
N ASP A 174 -16.90 -5.66 -6.28
CA ASP A 174 -17.90 -4.60 -6.34
C ASP A 174 -19.33 -5.16 -6.13
N GLU A 175 -20.34 -4.30 -6.19
CA GLU A 175 -21.75 -4.69 -6.01
C GLU A 175 -22.26 -5.65 -7.09
N ALA A 176 -21.61 -5.67 -8.27
CA ALA A 176 -21.92 -6.60 -9.35
C ALA A 176 -21.16 -7.94 -9.24
N GLY A 177 -20.35 -8.12 -8.17
CA GLY A 177 -19.53 -9.31 -7.97
C GLY A 177 -18.26 -9.35 -8.83
N LYS A 178 -17.86 -8.22 -9.42
CA LYS A 178 -16.62 -8.09 -10.19
C LYS A 178 -15.47 -7.64 -9.27
N LEU A 179 -14.28 -8.19 -9.48
CA LEU A 179 -13.07 -7.78 -8.76
C LEU A 179 -12.77 -6.30 -8.99
N PHE A 180 -12.47 -5.58 -7.91
CA PHE A 180 -11.81 -4.28 -8.00
C PHE A 180 -10.48 -4.41 -8.74
N THR A 181 -10.08 -3.36 -9.42
CA THR A 181 -8.83 -3.34 -10.19
C THR A 181 -7.93 -2.20 -9.75
N PHE A 182 -6.63 -2.46 -9.77
CA PHE A 182 -5.63 -1.42 -9.61
C PHE A 182 -5.53 -0.59 -10.89
N PRO A 183 -5.45 0.75 -10.79
CA PRO A 183 -5.30 1.62 -11.95
C PRO A 183 -3.90 1.44 -12.57
N LEU A 184 -3.84 1.29 -13.89
CA LEU A 184 -2.57 1.07 -14.62
C LEU A 184 -1.76 2.35 -14.80
N ASP A 185 -2.37 3.51 -14.65
CA ASP A 185 -1.76 4.83 -14.82
C ASP A 185 -1.31 5.49 -13.50
N VAL A 186 -1.44 4.78 -12.38
CA VAL A 186 -0.93 5.19 -11.06
C VAL A 186 0.27 4.32 -10.71
N ALA A 187 1.44 4.91 -10.73
CA ALA A 187 2.69 4.18 -10.54
C ALA A 187 3.17 4.13 -9.07
N VAL A 188 2.55 4.91 -8.17
CA VAL A 188 2.84 4.93 -6.73
C VAL A 188 1.55 5.25 -5.97
N GLY A 189 1.25 4.45 -4.93
CA GLY A 189 0.04 4.63 -4.10
C GLY A 189 -1.22 4.04 -4.75
N GLU A 190 -1.06 3.12 -5.68
CA GLU A 190 -2.12 2.29 -6.26
C GLU A 190 -2.85 1.47 -5.20
N ASP A 191 -2.16 1.07 -4.14
CA ASP A 191 -2.70 0.33 -2.99
C ASP A 191 -3.86 1.05 -2.32
N GLU A 192 -3.75 2.38 -2.17
CA GLU A 192 -4.79 3.21 -1.58
C GLU A 192 -6.08 3.17 -2.40
N THR A 193 -5.98 3.02 -3.72
CA THR A 193 -7.16 2.95 -4.59
C THR A 193 -8.00 1.70 -4.31
N LEU A 194 -7.38 0.58 -3.96
CA LEU A 194 -8.09 -0.62 -3.55
C LEU A 194 -8.70 -0.45 -2.16
N LEU A 195 -7.93 0.05 -1.18
CA LEU A 195 -8.40 0.22 0.19
C LEU A 195 -9.59 1.17 0.29
N VAL A 196 -9.58 2.25 -0.47
CA VAL A 196 -10.70 3.20 -0.53
C VAL A 196 -11.97 2.52 -1.02
N GLN A 197 -11.89 1.56 -1.93
CA GLN A 197 -13.05 0.83 -2.46
C GLN A 197 -13.51 -0.29 -1.52
N CYS A 198 -12.60 -1.03 -0.90
CA CYS A 198 -12.94 -2.23 -0.13
C CYS A 198 -13.18 -1.96 1.37
N CYS A 199 -12.39 -1.07 2.02
CA CYS A 199 -12.53 -0.84 3.46
C CYS A 199 -13.95 -0.42 3.88
N PRO A 200 -14.60 0.58 3.24
CA PRO A 200 -15.93 1.02 3.67
C PRO A 200 -17.03 -0.04 3.59
N LYS A 201 -16.82 -1.12 2.83
CA LYS A 201 -17.74 -2.26 2.78
C LYS A 201 -17.63 -3.15 4.02
N ALA A 202 -16.50 -3.13 4.69
CA ALA A 202 -16.26 -3.99 5.84
C ALA A 202 -16.97 -3.46 7.10
N ARG A 203 -17.74 -4.32 7.74
CA ARG A 203 -18.37 -4.02 9.03
C ARG A 203 -17.41 -4.26 10.20
N ARG A 204 -16.46 -5.18 10.02
CA ARG A 204 -15.54 -5.66 11.05
C ARG A 204 -14.14 -5.79 10.46
N VAL A 205 -13.25 -4.91 10.89
CA VAL A 205 -11.82 -4.97 10.58
C VAL A 205 -11.06 -5.11 11.88
N PHE A 206 -10.18 -6.07 11.99
CA PHE A 206 -9.33 -6.24 13.17
C PHE A 206 -7.97 -5.57 12.94
N LEU A 207 -7.62 -4.67 13.82
CA LEU A 207 -6.35 -3.97 13.85
C LEU A 207 -5.41 -4.68 14.83
N CYS A 208 -4.40 -5.39 14.32
CA CYS A 208 -3.41 -6.14 15.07
C CYS A 208 -2.13 -5.31 15.19
N PRO A 209 -1.66 -4.96 16.40
CA PRO A 209 -0.42 -4.19 16.53
C PRO A 209 0.84 -5.01 16.32
N GLU A 210 0.72 -6.35 16.33
CA GLU A 210 1.86 -7.26 16.21
C GLU A 210 2.42 -7.27 14.78
N GLY A 211 3.75 -7.35 14.66
CA GLY A 211 4.48 -7.46 13.40
C GLY A 211 4.55 -8.88 12.83
N GLY A 212 5.65 -9.18 12.15
CA GLY A 212 5.94 -10.47 11.51
C GLY A 212 5.90 -10.42 9.99
N TYR A 213 5.61 -9.25 9.43
CA TYR A 213 5.95 -8.86 8.07
C TYR A 213 7.18 -7.97 8.12
N HIS A 214 8.22 -8.32 7.35
CA HIS A 214 9.48 -7.60 7.33
C HIS A 214 9.65 -6.87 6.01
N TRP A 215 9.53 -5.55 6.07
CA TRP A 215 9.74 -4.67 4.92
C TRP A 215 11.21 -4.31 4.78
N LEU A 216 11.81 -4.66 3.64
CA LEU A 216 13.21 -4.35 3.35
C LEU A 216 13.39 -2.88 2.96
N VAL A 217 14.14 -2.14 3.78
CA VAL A 217 14.52 -0.76 3.51
C VAL A 217 15.95 -0.71 2.99
N ARG A 218 16.11 -0.34 1.71
CA ARG A 218 17.42 -0.17 1.07
C ARG A 218 17.51 1.15 0.31
N ASP A 219 18.74 1.61 0.08
CA ASP A 219 18.98 2.78 -0.74
C ASP A 219 18.54 2.54 -2.18
N GLY A 220 17.83 3.50 -2.76
CA GLY A 220 17.36 3.40 -4.14
C GLY A 220 16.04 2.66 -4.32
N SER A 221 15.40 2.17 -3.24
CA SER A 221 14.04 1.65 -3.32
C SER A 221 13.06 2.70 -3.86
N ALA A 222 11.99 2.25 -4.52
CA ALA A 222 11.00 3.13 -5.14
C ALA A 222 10.40 4.16 -4.16
N CYS A 223 10.31 3.79 -2.87
CA CYS A 223 9.78 4.64 -1.80
C CYS A 223 10.78 5.68 -1.27
N HIS A 224 12.09 5.50 -1.50
CA HIS A 224 13.17 6.34 -0.97
C HIS A 224 13.92 7.12 -2.05
N SER A 225 13.44 7.16 -3.30
CA SER A 225 14.08 7.92 -4.36
C SER A 225 14.04 9.42 -4.06
N VAL A 226 15.21 10.05 -4.02
CA VAL A 226 15.38 11.50 -3.77
C VAL A 226 14.85 12.34 -4.95
N ARG A 227 14.62 11.75 -6.12
CA ARG A 227 14.18 12.45 -7.32
C ARG A 227 12.66 12.51 -7.42
N VAL A 228 12.13 13.72 -7.52
CA VAL A 228 10.72 13.90 -7.89
C VAL A 228 10.58 13.59 -9.37
N THR A 229 9.89 12.51 -9.66
CA THR A 229 9.63 12.03 -11.01
C THR A 229 8.15 12.19 -11.35
N GLU A 230 7.78 12.07 -12.63
CA GLU A 230 6.38 11.94 -13.06
C GLU A 230 5.66 10.81 -12.32
N ARG A 231 6.39 9.75 -11.96
CA ARG A 231 5.91 8.63 -11.16
C ARG A 231 5.39 9.08 -9.79
N ALA A 232 6.12 9.95 -9.07
CA ALA A 232 5.67 10.50 -7.78
C ALA A 232 4.45 11.41 -7.94
N VAL A 233 4.39 12.17 -9.05
CA VAL A 233 3.23 13.02 -9.36
C VAL A 233 1.99 12.19 -9.71
N SER A 234 2.14 11.04 -10.35
CA SER A 234 1.01 10.13 -10.63
C SER A 234 0.34 9.63 -9.34
N GLY A 235 1.11 9.43 -8.26
CA GLY A 235 0.58 9.08 -6.94
C GLY A 235 -0.36 10.12 -6.36
N ILE A 236 -0.11 11.42 -6.60
CA ILE A 236 -1.04 12.47 -6.19
C ILE A 236 -2.37 12.33 -6.96
N THR A 237 -2.30 12.08 -8.27
CA THR A 237 -3.50 11.90 -9.10
C THR A 237 -4.31 10.68 -8.64
N GLY A 238 -3.65 9.59 -8.26
CA GLY A 238 -4.31 8.42 -7.64
C GLY A 238 -5.07 8.80 -6.38
N LYS A 239 -4.44 9.55 -5.47
CA LYS A 239 -5.08 10.02 -4.23
C LYS A 239 -6.24 11.01 -4.48
N GLU A 240 -6.12 11.88 -5.48
CA GLU A 240 -7.24 12.76 -5.90
C GLU A 240 -8.45 11.95 -6.38
N ARG A 241 -8.21 10.85 -7.12
CA ARG A 241 -9.27 9.90 -7.51
C ARG A 241 -9.88 9.20 -6.30
N CYS A 242 -9.07 8.83 -5.30
CA CYS A 242 -9.57 8.26 -4.04
C CYS A 242 -10.51 9.22 -3.31
N VAL A 243 -10.16 10.52 -3.26
CA VAL A 243 -11.05 11.54 -2.69
C VAL A 243 -12.33 11.68 -3.50
N ALA A 244 -12.24 11.77 -4.84
CA ALA A 244 -13.40 11.87 -5.71
C ALA A 244 -14.33 10.64 -5.59
N TYR A 245 -13.75 9.44 -5.47
CA TYR A 245 -14.51 8.22 -5.19
C TYR A 245 -15.24 8.32 -3.86
N GLY A 246 -14.56 8.73 -2.79
CA GLY A 246 -15.18 8.90 -1.48
C GLY A 246 -16.30 9.97 -1.46
N GLU A 247 -16.15 11.07 -2.21
CA GLU A 247 -17.19 12.09 -2.36
C GLU A 247 -18.44 11.52 -3.08
N ALA A 248 -18.23 10.75 -4.16
CA ALA A 248 -19.29 10.12 -4.92
C ALA A 248 -20.05 9.04 -4.11
N HIS A 249 -19.38 8.40 -3.15
CA HIS A 249 -19.93 7.35 -2.28
C HIS A 249 -20.27 7.85 -0.87
N HIS A 250 -20.38 9.17 -0.68
CA HIS A 250 -20.83 9.83 0.56
C HIS A 250 -20.03 9.44 1.81
N TYR A 251 -18.70 9.36 1.69
CA TYR A 251 -17.83 9.06 2.83
C TYR A 251 -17.94 10.14 3.92
N PRO A 252 -17.66 9.78 5.19
CA PRO A 252 -17.69 10.73 6.29
C PRO A 252 -16.87 11.99 5.98
N PRO A 253 -17.42 13.20 6.19
CA PRO A 253 -16.71 14.44 5.87
C PRO A 253 -15.34 14.57 6.53
N GLU A 254 -15.19 14.04 7.76
CA GLU A 254 -13.91 14.03 8.48
C GLU A 254 -12.84 13.19 7.76
N LEU A 255 -13.22 12.03 7.24
CA LEU A 255 -12.33 11.17 6.47
C LEU A 255 -11.88 11.85 5.17
N LEU A 256 -12.83 12.43 4.43
CA LEU A 256 -12.52 13.20 3.21
C LEU A 256 -11.59 14.37 3.50
N GLN A 257 -11.77 15.08 4.61
CA GLN A 257 -10.87 16.15 5.03
C GLN A 257 -9.45 15.64 5.31
N LEU A 258 -9.31 14.49 5.98
CA LEU A 258 -8.01 13.86 6.23
C LEU A 258 -7.31 13.46 4.93
N MET A 259 -8.04 12.84 4.00
CA MET A 259 -7.52 12.45 2.69
C MET A 259 -7.04 13.69 1.90
N LYS A 260 -7.84 14.76 1.85
CA LYS A 260 -7.46 16.03 1.21
C LYS A 260 -6.24 16.68 1.87
N ALA A 261 -6.18 16.65 3.21
CA ALA A 261 -5.04 17.17 3.95
C ALA A 261 -3.75 16.38 3.68
N ARG A 262 -3.85 15.06 3.51
CA ARG A 262 -2.72 14.20 3.14
C ARG A 262 -2.19 14.55 1.75
N ILE A 263 -3.06 14.68 0.74
CA ILE A 263 -2.69 15.10 -0.61
C ILE A 263 -1.96 16.44 -0.57
N PHE A 264 -2.46 17.39 0.20
CA PHE A 264 -1.85 18.71 0.31
C PHE A 264 -0.45 18.64 0.93
N ARG A 265 -0.25 17.89 2.01
CA ARG A 265 1.08 17.69 2.63
C ARG A 265 2.06 17.06 1.66
N GLU A 266 1.60 16.06 0.90
CA GLU A 266 2.44 15.38 -0.09
C GLU A 266 2.83 16.30 -1.25
N ASN A 267 1.91 17.12 -1.75
CA ASN A 267 2.25 18.18 -2.74
C ASN A 267 3.34 19.11 -2.21
N ILE A 268 3.27 19.53 -0.93
CA ILE A 268 4.30 20.37 -0.32
C ILE A 268 5.64 19.62 -0.26
N HIS A 269 5.62 18.37 0.20
CA HIS A 269 6.82 17.56 0.30
C HIS A 269 7.50 17.41 -1.07
N LEU A 270 6.74 17.02 -2.08
CA LEU A 270 7.25 16.89 -3.45
C LEU A 270 7.72 18.23 -4.02
N LEU A 271 7.05 19.35 -3.71
CA LEU A 271 7.50 20.67 -4.14
C LEU A 271 8.85 21.04 -3.52
N VAL A 272 9.05 20.75 -2.23
CA VAL A 272 10.35 20.99 -1.55
C VAL A 272 11.44 20.14 -2.20
N MET A 273 11.14 18.88 -2.49
CA MET A 273 12.07 17.97 -3.17
C MET A 273 12.35 18.42 -4.61
N ALA A 274 11.33 18.84 -5.36
CA ALA A 274 11.44 19.30 -6.74
C ALA A 274 12.31 20.56 -6.87
N ARG A 275 12.50 21.34 -5.79
CA ARG A 275 13.41 22.48 -5.76
C ARG A 275 14.86 22.13 -6.07
N TYR A 276 15.24 20.88 -5.79
CA TYR A 276 16.58 20.36 -6.02
C TYR A 276 16.69 19.59 -7.35
N THR A 277 15.62 19.58 -8.14
CA THR A 277 15.60 18.94 -9.47
C THR A 277 15.60 20.01 -10.57
N GLU A 278 16.09 19.65 -11.75
CA GLU A 278 16.10 20.55 -12.92
C GLU A 278 14.73 20.62 -13.63
N ASP A 279 13.74 19.82 -13.19
CA ASP A 279 12.42 19.73 -13.84
C ASP A 279 11.50 20.88 -13.42
N LYS A 280 11.61 21.97 -14.18
CA LYS A 280 10.78 23.16 -13.99
C LYS A 280 9.28 22.93 -14.25
N GLN A 281 8.91 21.91 -15.06
CA GLN A 281 7.50 21.63 -15.37
C GLN A 281 6.82 20.98 -14.16
N VAL A 282 7.45 19.98 -13.57
CA VAL A 282 6.96 19.31 -12.33
C VAL A 282 6.84 20.34 -11.20
N TYR A 283 7.85 21.20 -11.02
CA TYR A 283 7.81 22.25 -10.00
C TYR A 283 6.61 23.19 -10.18
N ARG A 284 6.37 23.68 -11.41
CA ARG A 284 5.24 24.57 -11.72
C ARG A 284 3.88 23.87 -11.49
N ALA A 285 3.75 22.62 -11.88
CA ALA A 285 2.53 21.84 -11.69
C ALA A 285 2.20 21.65 -10.19
N LEU A 286 3.18 21.27 -9.38
CA LEU A 286 3.02 21.12 -7.92
C LEU A 286 2.66 22.44 -7.26
N ARG A 287 3.33 23.54 -7.62
CA ARG A 287 3.02 24.87 -7.12
C ARG A 287 1.58 25.28 -7.41
N LYS A 288 1.10 25.07 -8.66
CA LYS A 288 -0.29 25.35 -9.04
C LYS A 288 -1.29 24.58 -8.16
N ARG A 289 -1.06 23.28 -7.93
CA ARG A 289 -1.90 22.44 -7.07
C ARG A 289 -1.93 22.95 -5.62
N ILE A 290 -0.78 23.34 -5.05
CA ILE A 290 -0.69 23.88 -3.69
C ILE A 290 -1.47 25.19 -3.58
N CYS A 291 -1.27 26.12 -4.51
CA CYS A 291 -2.00 27.39 -4.52
C CYS A 291 -3.53 27.17 -4.59
N ALA A 292 -3.99 26.23 -5.39
CA ALA A 292 -5.41 25.90 -5.48
C ALA A 292 -5.98 25.29 -4.19
N GLY A 293 -5.23 24.42 -3.51
CA GLY A 293 -5.66 23.76 -2.27
C GLY A 293 -5.52 24.62 -1.00
N LEU A 294 -4.69 25.65 -1.03
CA LEU A 294 -4.35 26.46 0.14
C LEU A 294 -5.56 27.08 0.88
N PRO A 295 -6.55 27.71 0.20
CA PRO A 295 -7.70 28.30 0.90
C PRO A 295 -8.49 27.28 1.73
N ALA A 296 -8.66 26.07 1.20
CA ALA A 296 -9.34 24.99 1.90
C ALA A 296 -8.56 24.52 3.13
N MET A 297 -7.23 24.38 3.00
CA MET A 297 -6.35 23.97 4.11
C MET A 297 -6.30 24.98 5.24
N LEU A 298 -6.29 26.29 4.93
CA LEU A 298 -6.30 27.34 5.96
C LEU A 298 -7.60 27.39 6.75
N LYS A 299 -8.71 26.93 6.16
CA LYS A 299 -10.02 26.85 6.84
C LYS A 299 -10.18 25.62 7.72
N MET A 300 -9.32 24.61 7.61
CA MET A 300 -9.43 23.36 8.39
C MET A 300 -9.22 23.64 9.89
N PRO A 301 -10.19 23.25 10.77
CA PRO A 301 -10.13 23.56 12.20
C PRO A 301 -9.02 22.78 12.93
N GLN A 302 -8.65 21.59 12.46
CA GLN A 302 -7.61 20.76 13.06
C GLN A 302 -6.18 21.32 12.92
N HIS A 303 -5.97 22.33 12.08
CA HIS A 303 -4.65 22.95 11.91
C HIS A 303 -4.46 24.11 12.86
N SER A 304 -3.40 24.02 13.69
CA SER A 304 -3.05 25.09 14.61
C SER A 304 -2.73 26.40 13.87
N PRO A 305 -2.95 27.57 14.50
CA PRO A 305 -2.53 28.85 13.91
C PRO A 305 -1.06 28.90 13.53
N GLN A 306 -0.20 28.27 14.32
CA GLN A 306 1.24 28.18 14.03
C GLN A 306 1.53 27.34 12.77
N PHE A 307 0.81 26.25 12.56
CA PHE A 307 0.93 25.44 11.33
C PHE A 307 0.49 26.26 10.11
N LYS A 308 -0.64 26.96 10.20
CA LYS A 308 -1.17 27.83 9.13
C LYS A 308 -0.17 28.93 8.76
N LEU A 309 0.44 29.57 9.78
CA LEU A 309 1.45 30.61 9.57
C LEU A 309 2.72 30.03 8.90
N ARG A 310 3.23 28.89 9.39
CA ARG A 310 4.39 28.21 8.77
C ARG A 310 4.14 27.84 7.33
N LEU A 311 2.93 27.41 7.01
CA LEU A 311 2.52 27.09 5.64
C LEU A 311 2.53 28.32 4.74
N LEU A 312 2.02 29.46 5.21
CA LEU A 312 2.05 30.72 4.46
C LEU A 312 3.47 31.21 4.24
N VAL A 313 4.33 31.18 5.27
CA VAL A 313 5.76 31.54 5.17
C VAL A 313 6.49 30.65 4.16
N LEU A 314 6.27 29.32 4.22
CA LEU A 314 6.88 28.38 3.27
C LEU A 314 6.49 28.73 1.83
N LEU A 315 5.21 29.00 1.59
CA LEU A 315 4.70 29.36 0.26
C LEU A 315 5.26 30.70 -0.22
N CYS A 316 5.36 31.71 0.65
CA CYS A 316 6.02 32.97 0.31
C CYS A 316 7.48 32.73 -0.08
N CYS A 317 8.23 31.93 0.69
CA CYS A 317 9.63 31.59 0.38
C CYS A 317 9.78 30.85 -0.96
N LEU A 318 8.82 29.98 -1.29
CA LEU A 318 8.81 29.23 -2.56
C LEU A 318 8.34 30.09 -3.75
N THR A 319 7.59 31.20 -3.51
CA THR A 319 7.13 32.10 -4.57
C THR A 319 8.16 33.21 -4.93
N LEU A 320 9.01 33.58 -3.99
CA LEU A 320 9.98 34.68 -4.17
C LEU A 320 11.26 34.28 -4.94
N ARG A 321 11.39 33.04 -5.40
CA ARG A 321 12.58 32.48 -6.07
C ARG A 321 12.31 31.92 -7.47
N VAL A 322 11.38 32.49 -8.21
CA VAL A 322 11.14 32.13 -9.64
C VAL A 322 11.52 33.34 -10.52
#